data_994ed95d67d021833931439587c1fbdc
#
_entry.id   994ed95d67d021833931439587c1fbdc
#
_cell.length_a   1.000
_cell.length_b   1.000
_cell.length_c   1.000
_cell.angle_alpha   90.00
_cell.angle_beta   90.00
_cell.angle_gamma   90.00
#
_symmetry.space_group_name_H-M   'P 1'
#
loop_
_entity.id
_entity.type
_entity.pdbx_description
1 polymer ?
#
loop_
_entity_poly.entity_id
_entity_poly.type
_entity_poly.pdbx_seq_one_letter_code
_entity_poly.pdbx_strand_id
1 'polypeptide(L)'
;MNYNKKSIEDIDVAGKRVLCRCDFNVPTKEGKITSDKRIVAAMPTIQYLVDKGAKVILCSHMGKPKGEWKPELSLKIVADRLSQLLGKEVVMASDVAGEDSKAKAAALRDGDVMLLENTRYIKGETKNDPELSKALADLADIFVNDAFGTAHRAHSSTAGVADYLPAVSGYLVQKEVSIMGKALANPERPFVAILGGAKVSDKLNVINNLLEKVDTLIIGGGMAYTFLAAQGYTVGKSLVDNEKLEYCKEMMAKAEAKGVKLLLPVDTAIAASFPSPIDAEISVDYVDCTNIPADQMGLDIGPKACAEFAAAAKAAKTVVWNGPMGVFENPTLAKGTIAVAQALADSDAVTIVGGGDSAAACEQLGFASQITHISTGGGASLEFLEGLELPGIACLEDK
;
A
#
# COMPACT_ATOMS: atom_id res chain seq x y z
N MET A 1 -11.62 -13.66 4.12
CA MET A 1 -12.16 -12.29 4.40
C MET A 1 -13.33 -12.02 3.48
N ASN A 2 -14.41 -11.41 3.98
CA ASN A 2 -15.48 -10.88 3.14
C ASN A 2 -15.04 -9.51 2.61
N TYR A 3 -15.00 -9.36 1.28
CA TYR A 3 -14.62 -8.12 0.60
C TYR A 3 -15.82 -7.22 0.27
N ASN A 4 -17.04 -7.71 0.46
CA ASN A 4 -18.26 -6.97 0.18
C ASN A 4 -18.71 -6.19 1.41
N LYS A 5 -18.07 -5.06 1.66
CA LYS A 5 -18.31 -4.19 2.82
C LYS A 5 -19.22 -3.03 2.47
N LYS A 6 -20.05 -2.61 3.45
CA LYS A 6 -20.80 -1.37 3.35
C LYS A 6 -19.87 -0.17 3.24
N SER A 7 -20.30 0.83 2.48
CA SER A 7 -19.64 2.13 2.36
C SER A 7 -20.52 3.25 2.95
N ILE A 8 -20.00 4.47 2.92
CA ILE A 8 -20.74 5.66 3.35
C ILE A 8 -22.05 5.87 2.57
N GLU A 9 -22.18 5.28 1.37
CA GLU A 9 -23.40 5.34 0.57
C GLU A 9 -24.48 4.35 1.04
N ASP A 10 -24.13 3.37 1.84
CA ASP A 10 -25.01 2.33 2.34
C ASP A 10 -25.62 2.65 3.71
N ILE A 11 -25.35 3.82 4.27
CA ILE A 11 -25.83 4.26 5.58
C ILE A 11 -26.28 5.72 5.52
N ASP A 12 -27.29 6.07 6.28
CA ASP A 12 -27.75 7.46 6.40
C ASP A 12 -26.86 8.25 7.36
N VAL A 13 -26.16 9.25 6.83
CA VAL A 13 -25.22 10.11 7.59
C VAL A 13 -25.79 11.49 7.88
N ALA A 14 -26.94 11.86 7.31
CA ALA A 14 -27.51 13.19 7.44
C ALA A 14 -27.82 13.54 8.90
N GLY A 15 -27.32 14.68 9.37
CA GLY A 15 -27.49 15.17 10.74
C GLY A 15 -26.76 14.35 11.81
N LYS A 16 -26.00 13.33 11.44
CA LYS A 16 -25.27 12.45 12.36
C LYS A 16 -23.84 12.88 12.53
N ARG A 17 -23.28 12.63 13.72
CA ARG A 17 -21.86 12.81 13.98
C ARG A 17 -21.12 11.59 13.41
N VAL A 18 -20.21 11.85 12.48
CA VAL A 18 -19.46 10.80 11.78
C VAL A 18 -17.98 10.95 12.14
N LEU A 19 -17.42 9.95 12.83
CA LEU A 19 -15.99 9.85 13.06
C LEU A 19 -15.36 9.16 11.84
N CYS A 20 -14.59 9.94 11.07
CA CYS A 20 -13.92 9.46 9.86
C CYS A 20 -12.41 9.35 10.08
N ARG A 21 -11.90 8.13 10.06
CA ARG A 21 -10.45 7.85 10.16
C ARG A 21 -9.79 8.00 8.79
N CYS A 22 -8.97 9.02 8.66
CA CYS A 22 -8.18 9.31 7.47
C CYS A 22 -6.71 8.97 7.68
N ASP A 23 -5.94 8.99 6.61
CA ASP A 23 -4.49 8.95 6.66
C ASP A 23 -3.91 10.32 6.27
N PHE A 24 -3.62 11.12 7.28
CA PHE A 24 -3.01 12.44 7.15
C PHE A 24 -1.54 12.44 7.59
N ASN A 25 -0.92 11.28 7.62
CA ASN A 25 0.51 11.15 7.89
C ASN A 25 1.32 11.63 6.68
N VAL A 26 1.34 12.95 6.51
CA VAL A 26 1.98 13.62 5.38
C VAL A 26 3.46 13.91 5.68
N PRO A 27 4.32 13.93 4.64
CA PRO A 27 5.69 14.35 4.81
C PRO A 27 5.78 15.84 5.06
N THR A 28 6.66 16.22 5.97
CA THR A 28 6.90 17.62 6.34
C THR A 28 8.38 17.97 6.32
N LYS A 29 8.69 19.23 6.04
CA LYS A 29 10.03 19.80 6.15
C LYS A 29 9.90 21.21 6.71
N GLU A 30 10.66 21.49 7.77
CA GLU A 30 10.67 22.81 8.42
C GLU A 30 9.25 23.32 8.78
N GLY A 31 8.42 22.41 9.31
CA GLY A 31 7.05 22.72 9.71
C GLY A 31 6.05 22.92 8.56
N LYS A 32 6.43 22.60 7.33
CA LYS A 32 5.57 22.71 6.15
C LYS A 32 5.32 21.36 5.51
N ILE A 33 4.10 21.18 5.01
CA ILE A 33 3.74 19.98 4.24
C ILE A 33 4.47 20.02 2.90
N THR A 34 5.23 18.97 2.58
CA THR A 34 5.94 18.83 1.30
C THR A 34 5.14 18.09 0.24
N SER A 35 4.14 17.30 0.65
CA SER A 35 3.17 16.65 -0.25
C SER A 35 1.84 16.53 0.48
N ASP A 36 0.78 17.03 -0.13
CA ASP A 36 -0.59 16.95 0.38
C ASP A 36 -1.43 15.84 -0.27
N LYS A 37 -0.80 14.95 -1.02
CA LYS A 37 -1.49 13.88 -1.78
C LYS A 37 -2.47 13.08 -0.94
N ARG A 38 -2.09 12.72 0.29
CA ARG A 38 -2.97 11.95 1.20
C ARG A 38 -4.17 12.76 1.65
N ILE A 39 -4.00 14.05 1.87
CA ILE A 39 -5.11 14.95 2.24
C ILE A 39 -6.07 15.08 1.07
N VAL A 40 -5.56 15.35 -0.13
CA VAL A 40 -6.36 15.46 -1.36
C VAL A 40 -7.11 14.16 -1.64
N ALA A 41 -6.46 13.01 -1.44
CA ALA A 41 -7.08 11.71 -1.64
C ALA A 41 -8.26 11.44 -0.69
N ALA A 42 -8.28 12.01 0.50
CA ALA A 42 -9.38 11.92 1.45
C ALA A 42 -10.57 12.84 1.11
N MET A 43 -10.38 13.84 0.26
CA MET A 43 -11.40 14.86 -0.03
C MET A 43 -12.71 14.30 -0.57
N PRO A 44 -12.75 13.30 -1.47
CA PRO A 44 -14.02 12.75 -1.94
C PRO A 44 -14.92 12.22 -0.83
N THR A 45 -14.36 11.51 0.15
CA THR A 45 -15.09 11.01 1.32
C THR A 45 -15.57 12.15 2.20
N ILE A 46 -14.68 13.10 2.52
CA ILE A 46 -15.00 14.25 3.36
C ILE A 46 -16.11 15.11 2.70
N GLN A 47 -15.96 15.39 1.43
CA GLN A 47 -16.93 16.21 0.68
C GLN A 47 -18.30 15.54 0.60
N TYR A 48 -18.34 14.21 0.38
CA TYR A 48 -19.60 13.46 0.41
C TYR A 48 -20.31 13.63 1.76
N LEU A 49 -19.59 13.46 2.86
CA LEU A 49 -20.14 13.59 4.21
C LEU A 49 -20.67 15.01 4.48
N VAL A 50 -19.91 16.03 4.06
CA VAL A 50 -20.34 17.45 4.16
C VAL A 50 -21.58 17.70 3.34
N ASP A 51 -21.62 17.27 2.08
CA ASP A 51 -22.74 17.49 1.16
C ASP A 51 -24.01 16.78 1.62
N LYS A 52 -23.89 15.67 2.32
CA LYS A 52 -25.02 14.94 2.93
C LYS A 52 -25.47 15.50 4.28
N GLY A 53 -24.86 16.59 4.75
CA GLY A 53 -25.24 17.22 6.01
C GLY A 53 -24.79 16.47 7.26
N ALA A 54 -23.75 15.67 7.18
CA ALA A 54 -23.14 15.05 8.36
C ALA A 54 -22.38 16.08 9.20
N LYS A 55 -22.22 15.80 10.48
CA LYS A 55 -21.31 16.50 11.40
C LYS A 55 -20.00 15.70 11.42
N VAL A 56 -18.97 16.22 10.74
CA VAL A 56 -17.78 15.43 10.39
C VAL A 56 -16.68 15.62 11.43
N ILE A 57 -16.25 14.53 12.03
CA ILE A 57 -15.14 14.47 12.98
C ILE A 57 -14.03 13.64 12.35
N LEU A 58 -12.95 14.30 11.91
CA LEU A 58 -11.81 13.66 11.30
C LEU A 58 -10.78 13.26 12.36
N CYS A 59 -10.15 12.12 12.18
CA CYS A 59 -9.01 11.69 13.00
C CYS A 59 -7.93 11.02 12.16
N SER A 60 -6.70 11.14 12.60
CA SER A 60 -5.52 10.55 11.98
C SER A 60 -4.36 10.49 12.96
N HIS A 61 -3.38 9.68 12.63
CA HIS A 61 -2.05 9.76 13.23
C HIS A 61 -1.13 10.63 12.36
N MET A 62 0.00 11.04 12.95
CA MET A 62 1.12 11.65 12.25
C MET A 62 2.43 11.25 12.93
N GLY A 63 3.34 10.63 12.18
CA GLY A 63 4.61 10.17 12.70
C GLY A 63 4.49 9.12 13.82
N LYS A 64 5.48 9.12 14.69
CA LYS A 64 5.59 8.16 15.81
C LYS A 64 5.89 8.88 17.13
N PRO A 65 4.95 9.62 17.71
CA PRO A 65 5.17 10.36 18.97
C PRO A 65 5.23 9.47 20.21
N LYS A 66 4.81 8.20 20.10
CA LYS A 66 4.89 7.19 21.18
C LYS A 66 4.12 7.55 22.46
N GLY A 67 2.97 8.19 22.32
CA GLY A 67 2.13 8.59 23.44
C GLY A 67 2.58 9.88 24.14
N GLU A 68 3.35 10.70 23.46
CA GLU A 68 3.84 11.96 23.99
C GLU A 68 3.47 13.13 23.08
N TRP A 69 3.23 14.28 23.66
CA TRP A 69 3.03 15.50 22.89
C TRP A 69 4.34 15.93 22.21
N LYS A 70 4.27 16.14 20.90
CA LYS A 70 5.37 16.66 20.08
C LYS A 70 4.81 17.70 19.12
N PRO A 71 5.10 19.00 19.32
CA PRO A 71 4.52 20.07 18.50
C PRO A 71 4.70 19.86 16.98
N GLU A 72 5.85 19.32 16.58
CA GLU A 72 6.17 19.03 15.17
C GLU A 72 5.30 17.92 14.54
N LEU A 73 4.60 17.16 15.36
CA LEU A 73 3.68 16.09 14.91
C LEU A 73 2.21 16.46 15.14
N SER A 74 1.91 17.71 15.45
CA SER A 74 0.53 18.19 15.54
C SER A 74 -0.14 18.19 14.17
N LEU A 75 -1.43 17.85 14.14
CA LEU A 75 -2.26 17.90 12.94
C LEU A 75 -2.75 19.31 12.59
N LYS A 76 -2.33 20.34 13.30
CA LYS A 76 -2.75 21.72 13.03
C LYS A 76 -2.47 22.15 11.59
N ILE A 77 -1.31 21.82 11.03
CA ILE A 77 -0.96 22.12 9.64
C ILE A 77 -1.89 21.39 8.65
N VAL A 78 -2.38 20.20 9.00
CA VAL A 78 -3.37 19.47 8.20
C VAL A 78 -4.73 20.15 8.27
N ALA A 79 -5.16 20.61 9.44
CA ALA A 79 -6.41 21.36 9.58
C ALA A 79 -6.41 22.64 8.74
N ASP A 80 -5.29 23.36 8.71
CA ASP A 80 -5.14 24.56 7.89
C ASP A 80 -5.24 24.23 6.38
N ARG A 81 -4.60 23.14 5.94
CA ARG A 81 -4.68 22.70 4.54
C ARG A 81 -6.07 22.21 4.16
N LEU A 82 -6.74 21.45 5.02
CA LEU A 82 -8.12 21.02 4.83
C LEU A 82 -9.07 22.22 4.70
N SER A 83 -8.90 23.25 5.53
CA SER A 83 -9.70 24.47 5.47
C SER A 83 -9.57 25.16 4.12
N GLN A 84 -8.36 25.22 3.57
CA GLN A 84 -8.13 25.76 2.22
C GLN A 84 -8.84 24.94 1.14
N LEU A 85 -8.72 23.60 1.19
CA LEU A 85 -9.31 22.70 0.20
C LEU A 85 -10.84 22.67 0.26
N LEU A 86 -11.41 22.73 1.45
CA LEU A 86 -12.86 22.75 1.66
C LEU A 86 -13.50 24.12 1.43
N GLY A 87 -12.70 25.20 1.44
CA GLY A 87 -13.23 26.57 1.38
C GLY A 87 -14.05 26.96 2.59
N LYS A 88 -13.84 26.29 3.73
CA LYS A 88 -14.50 26.55 5.00
C LYS A 88 -13.60 26.19 6.17
N GLU A 89 -13.86 26.74 7.34
CA GLU A 89 -13.09 26.44 8.54
C GLU A 89 -13.21 24.95 8.94
N VAL A 90 -12.08 24.32 9.20
CA VAL A 90 -11.98 23.06 9.90
C VAL A 90 -11.60 23.35 11.35
N VAL A 91 -12.50 23.03 12.27
CA VAL A 91 -12.29 23.27 13.70
C VAL A 91 -11.26 22.31 14.24
N MET A 92 -10.16 22.82 14.80
CA MET A 92 -9.11 21.98 15.38
C MET A 92 -9.34 21.74 16.87
N ALA A 93 -9.42 20.48 17.29
CA ALA A 93 -9.41 20.12 18.71
C ALA A 93 -7.99 20.19 19.28
N SER A 94 -7.87 20.49 20.56
CA SER A 94 -6.58 20.51 21.26
C SER A 94 -6.20 19.16 21.88
N ASP A 95 -7.10 18.19 21.85
CA ASP A 95 -6.92 16.84 22.36
C ASP A 95 -7.47 15.79 21.40
N VAL A 96 -7.38 14.52 21.76
CA VAL A 96 -7.83 13.41 20.91
C VAL A 96 -9.28 13.01 21.22
N ALA A 97 -9.62 12.82 22.48
CA ALA A 97 -10.96 12.44 22.92
C ALA A 97 -11.24 12.97 24.33
N GLY A 98 -10.65 14.10 24.66
CA GLY A 98 -10.79 14.76 25.95
C GLY A 98 -11.92 15.80 25.95
N GLU A 99 -11.88 16.68 26.92
CA GLU A 99 -12.92 17.69 27.15
C GLU A 99 -13.10 18.64 25.97
N ASP A 100 -12.01 19.07 25.33
CA ASP A 100 -12.08 19.98 24.19
C ASP A 100 -12.73 19.31 22.97
N SER A 101 -12.33 18.09 22.65
CA SER A 101 -12.93 17.30 21.57
C SER A 101 -14.42 17.06 21.80
N LYS A 102 -14.81 16.71 23.02
CA LYS A 102 -16.23 16.48 23.38
C LYS A 102 -17.05 17.76 23.21
N ALA A 103 -16.56 18.89 23.70
CA ALA A 103 -17.26 20.16 23.58
C ALA A 103 -17.40 20.61 22.11
N LYS A 104 -16.35 20.50 21.32
CA LYS A 104 -16.35 20.85 19.90
C LYS A 104 -17.24 19.93 19.08
N ALA A 105 -17.20 18.62 19.34
CA ALA A 105 -18.06 17.66 18.66
C ALA A 105 -19.55 17.94 18.95
N ALA A 106 -19.90 18.25 20.19
CA ALA A 106 -21.26 18.59 20.57
C ALA A 106 -21.76 19.90 19.93
N ALA A 107 -20.86 20.82 19.60
CA ALA A 107 -21.18 22.11 18.98
C ALA A 107 -21.28 22.08 17.45
N LEU A 108 -20.93 20.96 16.80
CA LEU A 108 -20.98 20.84 15.34
C LEU A 108 -22.40 20.96 14.82
N ARG A 109 -22.54 21.64 13.71
CA ARG A 109 -23.78 21.73 12.92
C ARG A 109 -23.64 20.86 11.66
N ASP A 110 -24.77 20.61 11.00
CA ASP A 110 -24.79 19.86 9.75
C ASP A 110 -23.84 20.47 8.71
N GLY A 111 -22.94 19.67 8.19
CA GLY A 111 -21.91 20.08 7.24
C GLY A 111 -20.64 20.67 7.85
N ASP A 112 -20.57 20.86 9.16
CA ASP A 112 -19.34 21.30 9.84
C ASP A 112 -18.31 20.17 9.89
N VAL A 113 -17.03 20.57 9.91
CA VAL A 113 -15.89 19.65 9.96
C VAL A 113 -14.96 20.05 11.11
N MET A 114 -14.57 19.07 11.90
CA MET A 114 -13.50 19.22 12.89
C MET A 114 -12.43 18.14 12.71
N LEU A 115 -11.23 18.43 13.21
CA LEU A 115 -10.11 17.48 13.23
C LEU A 115 -9.62 17.31 14.68
N LEU A 116 -9.54 16.06 15.13
CA LEU A 116 -8.92 15.70 16.41
C LEU A 116 -7.41 15.86 16.32
N GLU A 117 -6.76 16.00 17.45
CA GLU A 117 -5.30 15.98 17.51
C GLU A 117 -4.77 14.57 17.22
N ASN A 118 -3.45 14.46 16.93
CA ASN A 118 -2.77 13.23 16.55
C ASN A 118 -3.12 12.06 17.51
N THR A 119 -3.79 11.05 17.00
CA THR A 119 -4.26 9.92 17.80
C THR A 119 -3.14 9.20 18.54
N ARG A 120 -1.91 9.22 17.99
CA ARG A 120 -0.73 8.59 18.61
C ARG A 120 -0.11 9.40 19.75
N TYR A 121 -0.66 10.56 20.07
CA TYR A 121 -0.33 11.22 21.34
C TYR A 121 -0.86 10.46 22.55
N ILE A 122 -1.79 9.55 22.34
CA ILE A 122 -2.34 8.67 23.39
C ILE A 122 -1.70 7.29 23.29
N LYS A 123 -1.12 6.81 24.39
CA LYS A 123 -0.43 5.50 24.44
C LYS A 123 -1.34 4.32 24.08
N GLY A 124 -2.63 4.43 24.38
CA GLY A 124 -3.62 3.39 24.10
C GLY A 124 -3.93 3.20 22.62
N GLU A 125 -3.65 4.17 21.75
CA GLU A 125 -3.98 4.11 20.33
C GLU A 125 -3.41 2.86 19.64
N THR A 126 -2.09 2.66 19.74
CA THR A 126 -1.41 1.53 19.08
C THR A 126 -1.62 0.20 19.78
N LYS A 127 -2.19 0.21 20.99
CA LYS A 127 -2.52 -0.98 21.79
C LYS A 127 -3.98 -1.40 21.62
N ASN A 128 -4.74 -0.69 20.81
CA ASN A 128 -6.18 -0.90 20.67
C ASN A 128 -6.90 -0.88 22.04
N ASP A 129 -6.56 0.11 22.87
CA ASP A 129 -7.09 0.24 24.22
C ASP A 129 -8.61 0.46 24.18
N PRO A 130 -9.41 -0.37 24.87
CA PRO A 130 -10.86 -0.23 24.91
C PRO A 130 -11.35 1.10 25.47
N GLU A 131 -10.66 1.68 26.45
CA GLU A 131 -11.02 2.99 27.01
C GLU A 131 -10.91 4.10 25.97
N LEU A 132 -9.80 4.14 25.21
CA LEU A 132 -9.64 5.10 24.14
C LEU A 132 -10.63 4.85 23.01
N SER A 133 -10.81 3.60 22.60
CA SER A 133 -11.77 3.22 21.57
C SER A 133 -13.18 3.68 21.91
N LYS A 134 -13.61 3.48 23.16
CA LYS A 134 -14.91 3.95 23.63
C LYS A 134 -14.98 5.48 23.70
N ALA A 135 -13.95 6.15 24.19
CA ALA A 135 -13.89 7.60 24.25
C ALA A 135 -14.00 8.25 22.85
N LEU A 136 -13.35 7.67 21.85
CA LEU A 136 -13.51 8.09 20.45
C LEU A 136 -14.93 7.82 19.94
N ALA A 137 -15.48 6.65 20.24
CA ALA A 137 -16.85 6.28 19.84
C ALA A 137 -17.91 7.19 20.47
N ASP A 138 -17.72 7.63 21.69
CA ASP A 138 -18.64 8.54 22.38
C ASP A 138 -18.76 9.93 21.72
N LEU A 139 -17.82 10.27 20.84
CA LEU A 139 -17.88 11.53 20.05
C LEU A 139 -18.86 11.44 18.89
N ALA A 140 -19.26 10.26 18.46
CA ALA A 140 -19.95 10.08 17.18
C ALA A 140 -21.06 9.03 17.21
N ASP A 141 -21.82 8.97 16.13
CA ASP A 141 -22.93 8.02 15.92
C ASP A 141 -22.52 6.92 14.89
N ILE A 142 -21.58 7.22 14.01
CA ILE A 142 -21.10 6.35 12.93
C ILE A 142 -19.58 6.45 12.85
N PHE A 143 -18.93 5.33 12.59
CA PHE A 143 -17.51 5.26 12.27
C PHE A 143 -17.28 4.98 10.78
N VAL A 144 -16.40 5.74 10.16
CA VAL A 144 -15.95 5.54 8.77
C VAL A 144 -14.46 5.32 8.76
N ASN A 145 -14.02 4.20 8.19
CA ASN A 145 -12.59 3.97 7.91
C ASN A 145 -12.28 4.31 6.46
N ASP A 146 -11.46 5.34 6.26
CA ASP A 146 -10.95 5.77 4.96
C ASP A 146 -9.42 5.69 4.86
N ALA A 147 -8.78 5.04 5.84
CA ALA A 147 -7.33 4.92 5.96
C ALA A 147 -6.85 3.49 5.65
N PHE A 148 -6.83 3.11 4.37
CA PHE A 148 -6.40 1.78 3.97
C PHE A 148 -4.96 1.46 4.40
N GLY A 149 -4.04 2.45 4.31
CA GLY A 149 -2.65 2.28 4.68
C GLY A 149 -2.38 1.86 6.13
N THR A 150 -3.34 2.06 7.02
CA THR A 150 -3.28 1.63 8.43
C THR A 150 -4.23 0.50 8.78
N ALA A 151 -4.98 0.00 7.79
CA ALA A 151 -6.02 -1.01 8.02
C ALA A 151 -5.48 -2.37 8.47
N HIS A 152 -4.20 -2.65 8.24
CA HIS A 152 -3.52 -3.87 8.71
C HIS A 152 -3.21 -3.86 10.22
N ARG A 153 -3.42 -2.75 10.90
CA ARG A 153 -3.12 -2.60 12.32
C ARG A 153 -4.41 -2.44 13.13
N ALA A 154 -4.56 -3.26 14.17
CA ALA A 154 -5.65 -3.14 15.12
C ALA A 154 -5.33 -2.02 16.14
N HIS A 155 -5.55 -0.78 15.74
CA HIS A 155 -5.44 0.40 16.62
C HIS A 155 -6.84 0.86 17.05
N SER A 156 -6.93 1.67 18.11
CA SER A 156 -8.21 2.18 18.60
C SER A 156 -8.97 2.94 17.51
N SER A 157 -8.30 3.86 16.78
CA SER A 157 -8.93 4.67 15.73
C SER A 157 -9.15 3.95 14.40
N THR A 158 -8.57 2.76 14.20
CA THR A 158 -8.70 2.00 12.94
C THR A 158 -9.63 0.80 13.06
N ALA A 159 -9.73 0.19 14.22
CA ALA A 159 -10.51 -1.03 14.45
C ALA A 159 -11.34 -0.98 15.74
N GLY A 160 -10.76 -0.57 16.86
CA GLY A 160 -11.42 -0.63 18.16
C GLY A 160 -12.71 0.17 18.27
N VAL A 161 -12.80 1.32 17.60
CA VAL A 161 -14.02 2.15 17.56
C VAL A 161 -15.22 1.37 16.99
N ALA A 162 -14.99 0.44 16.07
CA ALA A 162 -16.02 -0.36 15.43
C ALA A 162 -16.72 -1.33 16.40
N ASP A 163 -16.13 -1.59 17.57
CA ASP A 163 -16.80 -2.38 18.63
C ASP A 163 -17.98 -1.63 19.26
N TYR A 164 -18.05 -0.31 19.09
CA TYR A 164 -19.04 0.56 19.75
C TYR A 164 -19.95 1.32 18.79
N LEU A 165 -19.60 1.39 17.50
CA LEU A 165 -20.36 2.13 16.50
C LEU A 165 -20.60 1.30 15.24
N PRO A 166 -21.70 1.54 14.51
CA PRO A 166 -21.80 1.10 13.12
C PRO A 166 -20.61 1.59 12.33
N ALA A 167 -19.98 0.69 11.58
CA ALA A 167 -18.72 0.97 10.88
C ALA A 167 -18.84 0.66 9.39
N VAL A 168 -18.48 1.62 8.55
CA VAL A 168 -18.50 1.49 7.09
C VAL A 168 -17.22 2.05 6.48
N SER A 169 -16.98 1.75 5.21
CA SER A 169 -15.82 2.26 4.48
C SER A 169 -16.07 3.64 3.89
N GLY A 170 -15.02 4.47 3.87
CA GLY A 170 -14.95 5.60 2.96
C GLY A 170 -14.58 5.16 1.54
N TYR A 171 -14.53 6.11 0.60
CA TYR A 171 -14.25 5.80 -0.81
C TYR A 171 -12.87 5.23 -1.08
N LEU A 172 -11.82 5.67 -0.35
CA LEU A 172 -10.48 5.11 -0.51
C LEU A 172 -10.44 3.62 -0.14
N VAL A 173 -10.96 3.29 1.03
CA VAL A 173 -11.03 1.89 1.49
C VAL A 173 -11.93 1.07 0.57
N GLN A 174 -13.07 1.59 0.17
CA GLN A 174 -13.99 0.91 -0.75
C GLN A 174 -13.31 0.56 -2.07
N LYS A 175 -12.58 1.50 -2.66
CA LYS A 175 -11.85 1.29 -3.91
C LYS A 175 -10.77 0.21 -3.77
N GLU A 176 -9.96 0.30 -2.73
CA GLU A 176 -8.89 -0.68 -2.45
C GLU A 176 -9.46 -2.09 -2.28
N VAL A 177 -10.47 -2.24 -1.42
CA VAL A 177 -11.07 -3.54 -1.10
C VAL A 177 -11.82 -4.11 -2.29
N SER A 178 -12.56 -3.31 -3.05
CA SER A 178 -13.31 -3.81 -4.21
C SER A 178 -12.40 -4.26 -5.34
N ILE A 179 -11.36 -3.50 -5.67
CA ILE A 179 -10.44 -3.84 -6.77
C ILE A 179 -9.53 -5.01 -6.39
N MET A 180 -8.83 -4.91 -5.26
CA MET A 180 -7.90 -5.94 -4.82
C MET A 180 -8.63 -7.21 -4.39
N GLY A 181 -9.77 -7.07 -3.72
CA GLY A 181 -10.60 -8.20 -3.30
C GLY A 181 -11.13 -9.00 -4.48
N LYS A 182 -11.63 -8.34 -5.52
CA LYS A 182 -12.07 -9.00 -6.76
C LYS A 182 -10.92 -9.72 -7.45
N ALA A 183 -9.76 -9.07 -7.55
CA ALA A 183 -8.57 -9.64 -8.16
C ALA A 183 -8.11 -10.92 -7.45
N LEU A 184 -8.19 -10.98 -6.12
CA LEU A 184 -7.76 -12.14 -5.35
C LEU A 184 -8.83 -13.22 -5.24
N ALA A 185 -10.12 -12.87 -5.19
CA ALA A 185 -11.21 -13.83 -5.02
C ALA A 185 -11.71 -14.44 -6.33
N ASN A 186 -11.84 -13.61 -7.37
CA ASN A 186 -12.38 -14.04 -8.67
C ASN A 186 -11.76 -13.24 -9.83
N PRO A 187 -10.45 -13.43 -10.09
CA PRO A 187 -9.76 -12.72 -11.16
C PRO A 187 -10.23 -13.14 -12.53
N GLU A 188 -10.26 -12.20 -13.48
CA GLU A 188 -10.30 -12.56 -14.90
C GLU A 188 -8.94 -13.13 -15.31
N ARG A 189 -8.98 -14.29 -15.99
CA ARG A 189 -7.76 -15.02 -16.35
C ARG A 189 -7.36 -14.81 -17.82
N PRO A 190 -6.06 -14.84 -18.13
CA PRO A 190 -4.94 -15.21 -17.28
C PRO A 190 -4.68 -14.18 -16.17
N PHE A 191 -4.40 -14.67 -14.96
CA PHE A 191 -3.98 -13.86 -13.81
C PHE A 191 -2.47 -13.98 -13.64
N VAL A 192 -1.78 -12.85 -13.75
CA VAL A 192 -0.32 -12.76 -13.64
C VAL A 192 0.03 -11.92 -12.41
N ALA A 193 0.89 -12.46 -11.57
CA ALA A 193 1.52 -11.69 -10.49
C ALA A 193 2.98 -11.44 -10.82
N ILE A 194 3.46 -10.22 -10.54
CA ILE A 194 4.84 -9.80 -10.74
C ILE A 194 5.36 -9.33 -9.38
N LEU A 195 6.37 -10.03 -8.88
CA LEU A 195 7.00 -9.72 -7.61
C LEU A 195 8.47 -9.37 -7.83
N GLY A 196 8.90 -8.31 -7.19
CA GLY A 196 10.29 -7.86 -7.16
C GLY A 196 10.69 -7.37 -5.78
N GLY A 197 11.83 -6.68 -5.71
CA GLY A 197 12.41 -6.22 -4.47
C GLY A 197 13.71 -6.92 -4.14
N ALA A 198 14.32 -6.56 -3.00
CA ALA A 198 15.67 -6.99 -2.68
C ALA A 198 15.74 -8.42 -2.14
N LYS A 199 14.85 -8.80 -1.22
CA LYS A 199 14.95 -10.04 -0.45
C LYS A 199 13.70 -10.90 -0.53
N VAL A 200 13.89 -12.21 -0.70
CA VAL A 200 12.81 -13.21 -0.63
C VAL A 200 12.11 -13.20 0.72
N SER A 201 12.86 -13.02 1.82
CA SER A 201 12.30 -12.97 3.17
C SER A 201 11.20 -11.93 3.37
N ASP A 202 11.19 -10.86 2.57
CA ASP A 202 10.17 -9.82 2.64
C ASP A 202 8.85 -10.21 1.94
N LYS A 203 8.84 -11.31 1.18
CA LYS A 203 7.73 -11.71 0.31
C LYS A 203 7.25 -13.16 0.52
N LEU A 204 7.69 -13.84 1.58
CA LEU A 204 7.42 -15.27 1.77
C LEU A 204 5.95 -15.64 1.67
N ASN A 205 5.11 -14.96 2.43
CA ASN A 205 3.68 -15.24 2.48
C ASN A 205 2.96 -14.78 1.21
N VAL A 206 3.42 -13.70 0.61
CA VAL A 206 2.88 -13.20 -0.67
C VAL A 206 3.09 -14.24 -1.78
N ILE A 207 4.32 -14.76 -1.90
CA ILE A 207 4.64 -15.81 -2.90
C ILE A 207 3.76 -17.02 -2.67
N ASN A 208 3.71 -17.52 -1.43
CA ASN A 208 2.94 -18.70 -1.09
C ASN A 208 1.44 -18.55 -1.38
N ASN A 209 0.85 -17.40 -1.01
CA ASN A 209 -0.56 -17.12 -1.25
C ASN A 209 -0.87 -16.93 -2.73
N LEU A 210 -0.04 -16.22 -3.48
CA LEU A 210 -0.28 -15.97 -4.90
C LEU A 210 -0.14 -17.23 -5.74
N LEU A 211 0.73 -18.17 -5.38
CA LEU A 211 0.83 -19.47 -6.04
C LEU A 211 -0.47 -20.28 -6.00
N GLU A 212 -1.33 -20.03 -5.01
CA GLU A 212 -2.67 -20.63 -4.95
C GLU A 212 -3.66 -20.01 -5.93
N LYS A 213 -3.36 -18.85 -6.51
CA LYS A 213 -4.34 -18.01 -7.20
C LYS A 213 -4.00 -17.71 -8.65
N VAL A 214 -2.72 -17.59 -8.99
CA VAL A 214 -2.26 -17.09 -10.29
C VAL A 214 -2.06 -18.19 -11.31
N ASP A 215 -2.10 -17.81 -12.60
CA ASP A 215 -1.69 -18.66 -13.72
C ASP A 215 -0.19 -18.56 -13.99
N THR A 216 0.37 -17.37 -13.77
CA THR A 216 1.81 -17.09 -13.92
C THR A 216 2.29 -16.23 -12.76
N LEU A 217 3.43 -16.59 -12.18
CA LEU A 217 4.16 -15.80 -11.20
C LEU A 217 5.51 -15.41 -11.77
N ILE A 218 5.75 -14.11 -11.86
CA ILE A 218 7.01 -13.52 -12.33
C ILE A 218 7.80 -13.03 -11.13
N ILE A 219 9.06 -13.46 -11.03
CA ILE A 219 9.99 -13.05 -9.98
C ILE A 219 11.11 -12.23 -10.61
N GLY A 220 11.28 -10.99 -10.17
CA GLY A 220 12.37 -10.11 -10.56
C GLY A 220 13.05 -9.49 -9.35
N GLY A 221 13.90 -8.49 -9.59
CA GLY A 221 14.64 -7.82 -8.53
C GLY A 221 15.73 -8.68 -7.90
N GLY A 222 16.29 -8.21 -6.80
CA GLY A 222 17.34 -8.92 -6.06
C GLY A 222 16.91 -10.29 -5.55
N MET A 223 15.63 -10.47 -5.23
CA MET A 223 15.11 -11.76 -4.77
C MET A 223 15.18 -12.87 -5.82
N ALA A 224 15.25 -12.55 -7.11
CA ALA A 224 15.36 -13.54 -8.17
C ALA A 224 16.66 -14.33 -8.08
N TYR A 225 17.75 -13.74 -7.59
CA TYR A 225 19.03 -14.42 -7.47
C TYR A 225 19.02 -15.51 -6.39
N THR A 226 18.21 -15.37 -5.36
CA THR A 226 17.99 -16.45 -4.38
C THR A 226 17.33 -17.65 -5.04
N PHE A 227 16.34 -17.47 -5.91
CA PHE A 227 15.73 -18.55 -6.69
C PHE A 227 16.73 -19.20 -7.63
N LEU A 228 17.56 -18.41 -8.32
CA LEU A 228 18.60 -18.93 -9.23
C LEU A 228 19.65 -19.74 -8.46
N ALA A 229 20.10 -19.24 -7.30
CA ALA A 229 21.00 -19.96 -6.42
C ALA A 229 20.40 -21.28 -5.91
N ALA A 230 19.10 -21.29 -5.60
CA ALA A 230 18.35 -22.48 -5.21
C ALA A 230 18.30 -23.55 -6.34
N GLN A 231 18.35 -23.12 -7.59
CA GLN A 231 18.47 -24.02 -8.76
C GLN A 231 19.91 -24.56 -8.98
N GLY A 232 20.86 -24.10 -8.19
CA GLY A 232 22.26 -24.53 -8.25
C GLY A 232 23.17 -23.65 -9.09
N TYR A 233 22.69 -22.52 -9.60
CA TYR A 233 23.51 -21.54 -10.33
C TYR A 233 24.35 -20.69 -9.37
N THR A 234 25.53 -20.31 -9.81
CA THR A 234 26.36 -19.33 -9.13
C THR A 234 25.97 -17.93 -9.61
N VAL A 235 25.72 -17.03 -8.67
CA VAL A 235 25.22 -15.69 -8.97
C VAL A 235 26.21 -14.57 -8.63
N GLY A 236 27.49 -14.92 -8.49
CA GLY A 236 28.58 -13.98 -8.19
C GLY A 236 28.34 -13.24 -6.87
N LYS A 237 28.48 -11.91 -6.90
CA LYS A 237 28.24 -11.02 -5.76
C LYS A 237 26.79 -10.58 -5.62
N SER A 238 25.87 -11.12 -6.43
CA SER A 238 24.45 -10.79 -6.36
C SER A 238 23.88 -11.06 -4.97
N LEU A 239 22.84 -10.32 -4.62
CA LEU A 239 22.16 -10.47 -3.35
C LEU A 239 21.51 -11.87 -3.26
N VAL A 240 21.82 -12.62 -2.22
CA VAL A 240 21.24 -13.95 -1.96
C VAL A 240 20.85 -14.05 -0.48
N ASP A 241 19.64 -14.52 -0.25
CA ASP A 241 19.14 -14.88 1.07
C ASP A 241 19.40 -16.38 1.29
N ASN A 242 20.57 -16.71 1.80
CA ASN A 242 21.03 -18.09 1.94
C ASN A 242 20.16 -18.96 2.87
N GLU A 243 19.47 -18.34 3.82
CA GLU A 243 18.54 -19.04 4.73
C GLU A 243 17.24 -19.43 4.03
N LYS A 244 16.96 -18.91 2.83
CA LYS A 244 15.72 -19.09 2.08
C LYS A 244 15.87 -19.95 0.83
N LEU A 245 17.01 -20.59 0.61
CA LEU A 245 17.22 -21.46 -0.57
C LEU A 245 16.24 -22.64 -0.58
N GLU A 246 16.05 -23.31 0.55
CA GLU A 246 15.07 -24.40 0.65
C GLU A 246 13.64 -23.95 0.43
N TYR A 247 13.29 -22.79 0.97
CA TYR A 247 11.98 -22.15 0.73
C TYR A 247 11.74 -21.91 -0.77
N CYS A 248 12.75 -21.38 -1.49
CA CYS A 248 12.66 -21.16 -2.94
C CYS A 248 12.45 -22.47 -3.71
N LYS A 249 13.14 -23.54 -3.32
CA LYS A 249 12.93 -24.88 -3.90
C LYS A 249 11.50 -25.37 -3.67
N GLU A 250 10.97 -25.21 -2.47
CA GLU A 250 9.59 -25.57 -2.12
C GLU A 250 8.58 -24.79 -2.95
N MET A 251 8.79 -23.48 -3.15
CA MET A 251 7.89 -22.64 -3.94
C MET A 251 7.94 -22.98 -5.42
N MET A 252 9.10 -23.29 -5.98
CA MET A 252 9.22 -23.79 -7.37
C MET A 252 8.51 -25.13 -7.55
N ALA A 253 8.65 -26.04 -6.59
CA ALA A 253 7.94 -27.33 -6.61
C ALA A 253 6.43 -27.15 -6.46
N LYS A 254 5.99 -26.25 -5.61
CA LYS A 254 4.57 -25.89 -5.45
C LYS A 254 3.98 -25.32 -6.73
N ALA A 255 4.69 -24.42 -7.41
CA ALA A 255 4.28 -23.86 -8.68
C ALA A 255 4.06 -24.96 -9.73
N GLU A 256 5.01 -25.88 -9.87
CA GLU A 256 4.92 -27.02 -10.78
C GLU A 256 3.71 -27.91 -10.46
N ALA A 257 3.55 -28.28 -9.18
CA ALA A 257 2.44 -29.11 -8.74
C ALA A 257 1.07 -28.50 -9.00
N LYS A 258 0.96 -27.18 -8.95
CA LYS A 258 -0.28 -26.43 -9.21
C LYS A 258 -0.48 -26.01 -10.66
N GLY A 259 0.46 -26.30 -11.54
CA GLY A 259 0.42 -25.88 -12.92
C GLY A 259 0.61 -24.36 -13.11
N VAL A 260 1.21 -23.69 -12.15
CA VAL A 260 1.57 -22.26 -12.22
C VAL A 260 2.89 -22.09 -12.94
N LYS A 261 2.92 -21.24 -13.95
CA LYS A 261 4.14 -20.89 -14.67
C LYS A 261 4.94 -19.90 -13.83
N LEU A 262 6.08 -20.35 -13.28
CA LEU A 262 6.99 -19.48 -12.54
C LEU A 262 8.10 -19.01 -13.47
N LEU A 263 8.18 -17.70 -13.73
CA LEU A 263 9.17 -17.07 -14.58
C LEU A 263 10.25 -16.39 -13.75
N LEU A 264 11.49 -16.83 -13.93
CA LEU A 264 12.68 -16.18 -13.43
C LEU A 264 13.37 -15.42 -14.58
N PRO A 265 14.15 -14.37 -14.32
CA PRO A 265 14.88 -13.69 -15.39
C PRO A 265 15.91 -14.65 -16.01
N VAL A 266 15.91 -14.71 -17.35
CA VAL A 266 16.87 -15.53 -18.12
C VAL A 266 18.19 -14.81 -18.31
N ASP A 267 18.19 -13.49 -18.24
CA ASP A 267 19.38 -12.64 -18.32
C ASP A 267 19.30 -11.46 -17.34
N THR A 268 20.44 -10.87 -17.08
CA THR A 268 20.57 -9.82 -16.07
C THR A 268 21.62 -8.79 -16.48
N ALA A 269 21.42 -7.55 -16.03
CA ALA A 269 22.44 -6.50 -16.07
C ALA A 269 23.40 -6.67 -14.90
N ILE A 270 24.68 -6.70 -15.18
CA ILE A 270 25.74 -6.90 -14.18
C ILE A 270 26.70 -5.73 -14.09
N ALA A 271 27.23 -5.50 -12.90
CA ALA A 271 28.32 -4.58 -12.62
C ALA A 271 29.18 -5.09 -11.48
N ALA A 272 30.38 -4.52 -11.31
CA ALA A 272 31.32 -4.93 -10.28
C ALA A 272 30.88 -4.51 -8.87
N SER A 273 30.07 -3.45 -8.74
CA SER A 273 29.60 -2.92 -7.47
C SER A 273 28.24 -2.22 -7.60
N PHE A 274 27.56 -2.10 -6.47
CA PHE A 274 26.33 -1.32 -6.38
C PHE A 274 26.63 0.18 -6.57
N PRO A 275 25.77 0.94 -7.31
CA PRO A 275 26.03 2.36 -7.54
C PRO A 275 25.97 3.17 -6.23
N SER A 276 26.94 4.06 -6.04
CA SER A 276 27.01 4.95 -4.89
C SER A 276 27.52 6.33 -5.32
N PRO A 277 26.65 7.38 -5.23
CA PRO A 277 25.24 7.35 -4.84
C PRO A 277 24.39 6.46 -5.76
N ILE A 278 23.16 6.16 -5.36
CA ILE A 278 22.30 5.20 -6.07
C ILE A 278 22.04 5.57 -7.54
N ASP A 279 22.02 6.85 -7.86
CA ASP A 279 21.82 7.42 -9.20
C ASP A 279 23.13 7.71 -9.95
N ALA A 280 24.29 7.27 -9.38
CA ALA A 280 25.58 7.46 -10.03
C ALA A 280 25.64 6.79 -11.41
N GLU A 281 26.36 7.41 -12.33
CA GLU A 281 26.60 6.82 -13.64
C GLU A 281 27.28 5.45 -13.47
N ILE A 282 26.72 4.43 -14.12
CA ILE A 282 27.19 3.05 -14.04
C ILE A 282 27.18 2.43 -15.45
N SER A 283 28.23 1.67 -15.74
CA SER A 283 28.30 0.84 -16.94
C SER A 283 27.95 -0.60 -16.60
N VAL A 284 27.10 -1.21 -17.41
CA VAL A 284 26.65 -2.58 -17.20
C VAL A 284 26.87 -3.43 -18.45
N ASP A 285 27.10 -4.72 -18.23
CA ASP A 285 27.02 -5.75 -19.25
C ASP A 285 25.78 -6.60 -19.02
N TYR A 286 25.34 -7.30 -20.05
CA TYR A 286 24.21 -8.24 -19.97
C TYR A 286 24.72 -9.66 -20.18
N VAL A 287 24.38 -10.54 -19.24
CA VAL A 287 24.76 -11.96 -19.29
C VAL A 287 23.55 -12.84 -19.01
N ASP A 288 23.61 -14.10 -19.47
CA ASP A 288 22.65 -15.10 -19.03
C ASP A 288 22.76 -15.32 -17.51
N CYS A 289 21.61 -15.47 -16.84
CA CYS A 289 21.58 -15.66 -15.39
C CYS A 289 22.30 -16.93 -14.92
N THR A 290 22.59 -17.87 -15.83
CA THR A 290 23.39 -19.07 -15.55
C THR A 290 24.89 -18.82 -15.62
N ASN A 291 25.34 -17.63 -16.04
CA ASN A 291 26.74 -17.27 -16.30
C ASN A 291 27.16 -15.95 -15.64
N ILE A 292 26.67 -15.65 -14.46
CA ILE A 292 27.10 -14.45 -13.73
C ILE A 292 28.55 -14.62 -13.23
N PRO A 293 29.49 -13.76 -13.64
CA PRO A 293 30.86 -13.84 -13.17
C PRO A 293 30.97 -13.69 -11.65
N ALA A 294 31.95 -14.37 -11.04
CA ALA A 294 32.16 -14.41 -9.59
C ALA A 294 32.40 -13.03 -8.95
N ASP A 295 32.94 -12.08 -9.71
CA ASP A 295 33.28 -10.72 -9.29
C ASP A 295 32.22 -9.67 -9.67
N GLN A 296 31.09 -10.11 -10.20
CA GLN A 296 30.00 -9.25 -10.65
C GLN A 296 28.71 -9.53 -9.88
N MET A 297 27.82 -8.53 -9.85
CA MET A 297 26.50 -8.63 -9.27
C MET A 297 25.40 -8.24 -10.27
N GLY A 298 24.28 -8.93 -10.21
CA GLY A 298 23.09 -8.55 -10.96
C GLY A 298 22.36 -7.37 -10.30
N LEU A 299 21.95 -6.40 -11.09
CA LEU A 299 21.32 -5.14 -10.61
C LEU A 299 20.01 -4.81 -11.31
N ASP A 300 19.68 -5.49 -12.39
CA ASP A 300 18.41 -5.38 -13.13
C ASP A 300 18.21 -6.64 -13.98
N ILE A 301 17.00 -6.87 -14.42
CA ILE A 301 16.73 -7.91 -15.44
C ILE A 301 17.28 -7.47 -16.80
N GLY A 302 17.65 -8.44 -17.61
CA GLY A 302 18.18 -8.20 -18.95
C GLY A 302 17.10 -8.05 -20.02
N PRO A 303 17.49 -7.74 -21.27
CA PRO A 303 16.55 -7.49 -22.36
C PRO A 303 15.70 -8.71 -22.75
N LYS A 304 16.24 -9.93 -22.66
CA LYS A 304 15.48 -11.15 -22.92
C LYS A 304 14.40 -11.37 -21.85
N ALA A 305 14.74 -11.18 -20.57
CA ALA A 305 13.79 -11.26 -19.47
C ALA A 305 12.72 -10.17 -19.59
N CYS A 306 13.09 -8.93 -19.96
CA CYS A 306 12.14 -7.86 -20.24
C CYS A 306 11.10 -8.27 -21.28
N ALA A 307 11.53 -8.87 -22.39
CA ALA A 307 10.64 -9.30 -23.46
C ALA A 307 9.71 -10.42 -23.00
N GLU A 308 10.20 -11.41 -22.26
CA GLU A 308 9.41 -12.52 -21.74
C GLU A 308 8.38 -12.05 -20.71
N PHE A 309 8.80 -11.21 -19.76
CA PHE A 309 7.90 -10.65 -18.73
C PHE A 309 6.84 -9.74 -19.33
N ALA A 310 7.22 -8.90 -20.28
CA ALA A 310 6.29 -8.03 -21.00
C ALA A 310 5.25 -8.81 -21.79
N ALA A 311 5.65 -9.90 -22.45
CA ALA A 311 4.73 -10.76 -23.19
C ALA A 311 3.70 -11.42 -22.25
N ALA A 312 4.14 -11.94 -21.11
CA ALA A 312 3.26 -12.53 -20.11
C ALA A 312 2.26 -11.52 -19.54
N ALA A 313 2.73 -10.31 -19.21
CA ALA A 313 1.89 -9.23 -18.69
C ALA A 313 0.86 -8.74 -19.73
N LYS A 314 1.24 -8.59 -20.98
CA LYS A 314 0.33 -8.16 -22.06
C LYS A 314 -0.75 -9.18 -22.37
N ALA A 315 -0.47 -10.47 -22.23
CA ALA A 315 -1.43 -11.55 -22.47
C ALA A 315 -2.42 -11.71 -21.32
N ALA A 316 -2.17 -11.10 -20.17
CA ALA A 316 -3.00 -11.21 -18.97
C ALA A 316 -4.32 -10.44 -19.07
N LYS A 317 -5.31 -10.85 -18.27
CA LYS A 317 -6.55 -10.10 -18.01
C LYS A 317 -6.55 -9.44 -16.64
N THR A 318 -5.76 -9.97 -15.72
CA THR A 318 -5.51 -9.37 -14.39
C THR A 318 -4.02 -9.45 -14.10
N VAL A 319 -3.44 -8.32 -13.68
CA VAL A 319 -2.04 -8.24 -13.27
C VAL A 319 -1.95 -7.56 -11.90
N VAL A 320 -1.22 -8.19 -10.98
CA VAL A 320 -0.83 -7.60 -9.70
C VAL A 320 0.69 -7.49 -9.69
N TRP A 321 1.20 -6.29 -9.45
CA TRP A 321 2.63 -6.02 -9.40
C TRP A 321 3.03 -5.41 -8.05
N ASN A 322 4.05 -6.01 -7.40
CA ASN A 322 4.62 -5.53 -6.15
C ASN A 322 6.14 -5.71 -6.14
N GLY A 323 6.88 -4.62 -6.19
CA GLY A 323 8.34 -4.57 -6.14
C GLY A 323 9.01 -4.37 -7.50
N PRO A 324 10.05 -3.51 -7.57
CA PRO A 324 10.76 -3.21 -8.81
C PRO A 324 11.62 -4.39 -9.28
N MET A 325 11.96 -4.37 -10.58
CA MET A 325 12.74 -5.42 -11.22
C MET A 325 14.26 -5.22 -11.09
N GLY A 326 14.68 -4.05 -10.67
CA GLY A 326 16.08 -3.67 -10.52
C GLY A 326 16.21 -2.41 -9.67
N VAL A 327 17.40 -1.82 -9.69
CA VAL A 327 17.70 -0.56 -8.98
C VAL A 327 17.14 0.61 -9.80
N PHE A 328 15.82 0.77 -9.78
CA PHE A 328 15.08 1.68 -10.67
C PHE A 328 15.39 3.16 -10.44
N GLU A 329 15.95 3.54 -9.31
CA GLU A 329 16.41 4.89 -9.01
C GLU A 329 17.61 5.29 -9.88
N ASN A 330 18.29 4.31 -10.46
CA ASN A 330 19.38 4.52 -11.41
C ASN A 330 18.86 4.40 -12.83
N PRO A 331 19.04 5.41 -13.70
CA PRO A 331 18.51 5.37 -15.07
C PRO A 331 18.99 4.19 -15.91
N THR A 332 20.22 3.74 -15.72
CA THR A 332 20.78 2.59 -16.44
C THR A 332 20.16 1.27 -15.97
N LEU A 333 19.76 1.19 -14.70
CA LEU A 333 19.23 0.00 -14.05
C LEU A 333 17.71 0.02 -13.91
N ALA A 334 17.04 1.00 -14.50
CA ALA A 334 15.58 1.14 -14.51
C ALA A 334 14.90 0.43 -15.70
N LYS A 335 15.65 -0.06 -16.66
CA LYS A 335 15.11 -0.62 -17.92
C LYS A 335 14.14 -1.76 -17.71
N GLY A 336 14.44 -2.66 -16.78
CA GLY A 336 13.56 -3.78 -16.44
C GLY A 336 12.23 -3.32 -15.84
N THR A 337 12.27 -2.40 -14.91
CA THR A 337 11.09 -1.81 -14.27
C THR A 337 10.26 -1.01 -15.28
N ILE A 338 10.90 -0.24 -16.17
CA ILE A 338 10.24 0.47 -17.27
C ILE A 338 9.54 -0.50 -18.22
N ALA A 339 10.20 -1.60 -18.59
CA ALA A 339 9.62 -2.59 -19.48
C ALA A 339 8.34 -3.23 -18.90
N VAL A 340 8.35 -3.54 -17.61
CA VAL A 340 7.16 -4.05 -16.90
C VAL A 340 6.06 -3.00 -16.85
N ALA A 341 6.38 -1.77 -16.44
CA ALA A 341 5.40 -0.68 -16.37
C ALA A 341 4.78 -0.38 -17.74
N GLN A 342 5.58 -0.37 -18.79
CA GLN A 342 5.12 -0.17 -20.17
C GLN A 342 4.19 -1.31 -20.62
N ALA A 343 4.52 -2.56 -20.28
CA ALA A 343 3.69 -3.70 -20.61
C ALA A 343 2.32 -3.63 -19.92
N LEU A 344 2.27 -3.19 -18.66
CA LEU A 344 1.02 -2.95 -17.95
C LEU A 344 0.22 -1.81 -18.59
N ALA A 345 0.88 -0.72 -18.95
CA ALA A 345 0.26 0.43 -19.59
C ALA A 345 -0.35 0.08 -20.96
N ASP A 346 0.31 -0.79 -21.72
CA ASP A 346 -0.13 -1.24 -23.05
C ASP A 346 -1.15 -2.38 -22.98
N SER A 347 -1.40 -2.94 -21.82
CA SER A 347 -2.31 -4.07 -21.60
C SER A 347 -3.76 -3.62 -21.44
N ASP A 348 -4.70 -4.45 -21.90
CA ASP A 348 -6.14 -4.30 -21.61
C ASP A 348 -6.52 -4.91 -20.25
N ALA A 349 -5.57 -5.42 -19.49
CA ALA A 349 -5.80 -6.06 -18.20
C ALA A 349 -6.23 -5.06 -17.13
N VAL A 350 -6.89 -5.56 -16.11
CA VAL A 350 -6.98 -4.87 -14.82
C VAL A 350 -5.60 -4.93 -14.17
N THR A 351 -4.96 -3.79 -14.03
CA THR A 351 -3.60 -3.67 -13.52
C THR A 351 -3.59 -3.04 -12.13
N ILE A 352 -3.01 -3.74 -11.18
CA ILE A 352 -2.93 -3.32 -9.77
C ILE A 352 -1.47 -3.27 -9.37
N VAL A 353 -1.03 -2.12 -8.89
CA VAL A 353 0.32 -1.91 -8.36
C VAL A 353 0.23 -1.67 -6.87
N GLY A 354 0.93 -2.48 -6.09
CA GLY A 354 1.03 -2.36 -4.64
C GLY A 354 2.47 -2.20 -4.17
N GLY A 355 2.62 -1.57 -2.99
CA GLY A 355 3.93 -1.30 -2.40
C GLY A 355 4.51 0.07 -2.78
N GLY A 356 5.26 0.65 -1.84
CA GLY A 356 5.79 2.00 -1.97
C GLY A 356 6.74 2.18 -3.16
N ASP A 357 7.66 1.23 -3.34
CA ASP A 357 8.67 1.31 -4.40
C ASP A 357 8.05 1.16 -5.79
N SER A 358 7.09 0.24 -5.96
CA SER A 358 6.39 0.05 -7.24
C SER A 358 5.53 1.26 -7.59
N ALA A 359 4.81 1.82 -6.62
CA ALA A 359 4.02 3.04 -6.79
C ALA A 359 4.92 4.22 -7.16
N ALA A 360 6.04 4.39 -6.44
CA ALA A 360 7.02 5.42 -6.74
C ALA A 360 7.62 5.25 -8.14
N ALA A 361 7.95 4.02 -8.53
CA ALA A 361 8.44 3.72 -9.87
C ALA A 361 7.44 4.11 -10.94
N CYS A 362 6.16 3.76 -10.79
CA CYS A 362 5.12 4.16 -11.74
C CYS A 362 4.97 5.68 -11.86
N GLU A 363 5.05 6.40 -10.75
CA GLU A 363 4.96 7.86 -10.74
C GLU A 363 6.19 8.51 -11.39
N GLN A 364 7.40 8.10 -10.97
CA GLN A 364 8.65 8.66 -11.49
C GLN A 364 8.86 8.39 -12.98
N LEU A 365 8.43 7.22 -13.44
CA LEU A 365 8.58 6.81 -14.83
C LEU A 365 7.40 7.25 -15.72
N GLY A 366 6.40 7.94 -15.17
CA GLY A 366 5.29 8.54 -15.90
C GLY A 366 4.16 7.58 -16.31
N PHE A 367 4.03 6.42 -15.70
CA PHE A 367 3.01 5.41 -16.03
C PHE A 367 1.78 5.42 -15.13
N ALA A 368 1.76 6.23 -14.07
CA ALA A 368 0.72 6.18 -13.04
C ALA A 368 -0.71 6.29 -13.59
N SER A 369 -0.94 7.17 -14.56
CA SER A 369 -2.28 7.38 -15.15
C SER A 369 -2.77 6.22 -16.02
N GLN A 370 -1.89 5.32 -16.43
CA GLN A 370 -2.18 4.18 -17.31
C GLN A 370 -2.39 2.87 -16.52
N ILE A 371 -2.20 2.90 -15.21
CA ILE A 371 -2.43 1.77 -14.31
C ILE A 371 -3.85 1.87 -13.76
N THR A 372 -4.59 0.76 -13.77
CA THR A 372 -5.98 0.73 -13.29
C THR A 372 -6.07 1.18 -11.83
N HIS A 373 -5.19 0.67 -10.96
CA HIS A 373 -5.17 1.00 -9.56
C HIS A 373 -3.75 0.94 -8.99
N ILE A 374 -3.31 2.05 -8.40
CA ILE A 374 -2.08 2.10 -7.59
C ILE A 374 -2.51 2.18 -6.14
N SER A 375 -2.24 1.11 -5.38
CA SER A 375 -2.58 1.07 -3.97
C SER A 375 -1.73 2.04 -3.16
N THR A 376 -2.40 2.81 -2.32
CA THR A 376 -1.75 3.70 -1.36
C THR A 376 -1.40 3.00 -0.05
N GLY A 377 -1.71 1.72 0.05
CA GLY A 377 -1.72 0.96 1.31
C GLY A 377 -0.35 0.55 1.85
N GLY A 378 0.71 0.60 1.07
CA GLY A 378 2.04 0.17 1.54
C GLY A 378 2.01 -1.22 2.18
N GLY A 379 2.28 -1.30 3.48
CA GLY A 379 2.24 -2.56 4.25
C GLY A 379 0.87 -3.23 4.26
N ALA A 380 -0.21 -2.46 4.28
CA ALA A 380 -1.57 -3.02 4.22
C ALA A 380 -1.83 -3.73 2.88
N SER A 381 -1.34 -3.16 1.77
CA SER A 381 -1.42 -3.81 0.45
C SER A 381 -0.67 -5.14 0.43
N LEU A 382 0.51 -5.17 1.03
CA LEU A 382 1.32 -6.39 1.11
C LEU A 382 0.58 -7.47 1.92
N GLU A 383 0.10 -7.15 3.11
CA GLU A 383 -0.65 -8.09 3.94
C GLU A 383 -1.96 -8.54 3.28
N PHE A 384 -2.60 -7.68 2.52
CA PHE A 384 -3.77 -8.05 1.70
C PHE A 384 -3.40 -9.11 0.66
N LEU A 385 -2.28 -8.94 -0.04
CA LEU A 385 -1.76 -9.92 -1.00
C LEU A 385 -1.30 -11.22 -0.33
N GLU A 386 -0.87 -11.17 0.93
CA GLU A 386 -0.58 -12.35 1.73
C GLU A 386 -1.84 -13.16 2.10
N GLY A 387 -3.01 -12.63 1.83
CA GLY A 387 -4.30 -13.24 2.19
C GLY A 387 -4.66 -13.06 3.66
N LEU A 388 -3.97 -12.17 4.36
CA LEU A 388 -4.27 -11.88 5.76
C LEU A 388 -5.53 -11.05 5.90
N GLU A 389 -6.24 -11.27 6.99
CA GLU A 389 -7.36 -10.42 7.38
C GLU A 389 -6.83 -9.09 7.94
N LEU A 390 -7.29 -7.99 7.36
CA LEU A 390 -6.92 -6.64 7.82
C LEU A 390 -7.93 -6.19 8.88
N PRO A 391 -7.52 -5.96 10.14
CA PRO A 391 -8.43 -5.59 11.23
C PRO A 391 -9.30 -4.36 10.93
N GLY A 392 -8.72 -3.35 10.28
CA GLY A 392 -9.44 -2.12 9.91
C GLY A 392 -10.46 -2.31 8.77
N ILE A 393 -10.45 -3.45 8.09
CA ILE A 393 -11.45 -3.84 7.09
C ILE A 393 -12.43 -4.85 7.69
N ALA A 394 -11.91 -5.85 8.41
CA ALA A 394 -12.73 -6.89 9.03
C ALA A 394 -13.78 -6.34 10.00
N CYS A 395 -13.47 -5.23 10.68
CA CYS A 395 -14.38 -4.57 11.61
C CYS A 395 -15.56 -3.83 10.92
N LEU A 396 -15.50 -3.63 9.60
CA LEU A 396 -16.57 -2.96 8.86
C LEU A 396 -17.75 -3.91 8.63
N GLU A 397 -18.95 -3.34 8.58
CA GLU A 397 -20.17 -4.08 8.32
C GLU A 397 -20.18 -4.70 6.93
N ASP A 398 -20.63 -5.93 6.85
CA ASP A 398 -20.86 -6.63 5.59
C ASP A 398 -22.12 -6.08 4.89
N LYS A 399 -22.09 -6.09 3.54
CA LYS A 399 -23.18 -5.64 2.69
C LYS A 399 -24.20 -6.75 2.47
#